data_e012e8220dc2f37b4dbe15bbae0a58aa
#
_entry.id   e012e8220dc2f37b4dbe15bbae0a58aa
#
_cell.length_a   1.000
_cell.length_b   1.000
_cell.length_c   1.000
_cell.angle_alpha   90.00
_cell.angle_beta   90.00
_cell.angle_gamma   90.00
#
_symmetry.space_group_name_H-M   'P 1'
#
loop_
_entity.id
_entity.type
_entity.pdbx_description
1 polymer ?
#
loop_
_entity_poly.entity_id
_entity_poly.type
_entity_poly.pdbx_seq_one_letter_code
_entity_poly.pdbx_strand_id
1 'polypeptide(L)'
;MKLTPSLYWKFTSATAMALTIGACGGGGGGDDTATAPTAPVTTPTPTPTPVPTTPPPVVEVTDKSFDTYYNVCRGTDPKCYNEWGAFATTPDRVLIYSRTAGPRHANLGTPMGPGLNPLMNTDNTMQAGLKRMLEGVGITVDWTEDVAVLGSRINNYKAVIFASSNRDTLWNSAVPTSNDAARTALRNYMRRGGGFVGLHNAFGAEYNWPYYEGLLGNANFYNHAPNRAGVVELIGSDPSTVGVPQRFDFQDEWYNLTPFPTNVKFLAKVDTDSLRPLTSAPHPGHAGSHPVAWCQYYDGGRAWLSTLGHNANSFAADFSGAGAEAFQKLVIQGVRSAMGLTPFCTE
;
A
#
# COMPACT_ATOMS: atom_id res chain seq x y z
N MET A 1 -9.48 5.12 -49.55
CA MET A 1 -8.42 5.83 -50.29
C MET A 1 -7.60 6.67 -49.29
N LYS A 2 -6.29 6.45 -49.25
CA LYS A 2 -5.22 7.09 -48.45
C LYS A 2 -5.06 6.63 -47.01
N LEU A 3 -4.15 5.67 -46.85
CA LEU A 3 -3.37 5.31 -45.70
C LEU A 3 -2.27 6.39 -45.47
N THR A 4 -1.95 6.69 -44.22
CA THR A 4 -0.71 7.34 -43.82
C THR A 4 -0.07 6.62 -42.64
N PRO A 5 1.27 6.62 -42.52
CA PRO A 5 1.98 5.51 -41.88
C PRO A 5 2.41 5.78 -40.43
N SER A 6 2.70 4.68 -39.73
CA SER A 6 3.28 4.53 -38.41
C SER A 6 4.65 5.20 -38.25
N LEU A 7 4.89 5.89 -37.15
CA LEU A 7 6.21 6.31 -36.69
C LEU A 7 6.79 5.28 -35.69
N TYR A 8 7.82 4.59 -36.17
CA TYR A 8 8.74 3.80 -35.34
C TYR A 8 9.75 4.74 -34.66
N TRP A 9 9.87 4.69 -33.34
CA TRP A 9 11.00 5.28 -32.66
C TRP A 9 12.09 4.25 -32.42
N LYS A 10 13.27 4.54 -33.00
CA LYS A 10 14.50 3.78 -32.81
C LYS A 10 15.20 4.25 -31.53
N PHE A 11 15.56 3.28 -30.69
CA PHE A 11 16.49 3.50 -29.59
C PHE A 11 17.92 3.53 -30.13
N THR A 12 18.65 4.60 -29.85
CA THR A 12 20.10 4.70 -30.08
C THR A 12 20.84 4.46 -28.76
N SER A 13 21.76 3.51 -28.82
CA SER A 13 22.68 3.13 -27.75
C SER A 13 23.68 4.25 -27.45
N ALA A 14 23.91 4.56 -26.18
CA ALA A 14 24.99 5.44 -25.73
C ALA A 14 26.18 4.59 -25.24
N THR A 15 27.33 4.95 -25.75
CA THR A 15 28.65 4.34 -25.62
C THR A 15 29.27 4.64 -24.25
N ALA A 16 29.86 3.66 -23.62
CA ALA A 16 30.65 3.77 -22.41
C ALA A 16 32.00 4.46 -22.68
N MET A 17 32.37 5.42 -21.86
CA MET A 17 33.67 6.09 -21.86
C MET A 17 34.50 5.63 -20.65
N ALA A 18 35.62 4.98 -20.91
CA ALA A 18 36.60 4.53 -19.92
C ALA A 18 37.52 5.69 -19.54
N LEU A 19 37.70 5.94 -18.25
CA LEU A 19 38.71 6.85 -17.73
C LEU A 19 39.92 6.04 -17.26
N THR A 20 41.09 6.32 -17.84
CA THR A 20 42.41 5.82 -17.45
C THR A 20 43.00 6.70 -16.36
N ILE A 21 43.50 6.07 -15.30
CA ILE A 21 44.25 6.72 -14.22
C ILE A 21 45.72 6.72 -14.57
N GLY A 22 46.31 7.89 -14.68
CA GLY A 22 47.76 8.10 -14.85
C GLY A 22 48.44 8.22 -13.50
N ALA A 23 49.48 7.46 -13.30
CA ALA A 23 50.43 7.59 -12.23
C ALA A 23 51.55 8.56 -12.59
N CYS A 24 51.92 9.46 -11.68
CA CYS A 24 53.18 10.21 -11.78
C CYS A 24 53.95 10.08 -10.44
N GLY A 25 55.20 9.62 -10.57
CA GLY A 25 56.16 9.55 -9.49
C GLY A 25 57.12 10.75 -9.48
N GLY A 26 57.90 10.85 -8.46
CA GLY A 26 59.09 11.71 -8.25
C GLY A 26 59.35 11.78 -6.75
N GLY A 27 60.43 11.51 -6.14
CA GLY A 27 61.82 11.45 -6.42
C GLY A 27 62.59 12.46 -5.53
N GLY A 28 63.52 11.96 -4.66
CA GLY A 28 64.54 12.73 -3.95
C GLY A 28 64.46 12.54 -2.41
N GLY A 29 65.46 12.06 -1.70
CA GLY A 29 66.89 12.09 -1.76
C GLY A 29 67.47 12.54 -0.39
N GLY A 30 68.34 11.69 0.25
CA GLY A 30 69.37 12.11 1.24
C GLY A 30 68.92 12.02 2.74
N ASP A 31 69.55 11.35 3.62
CA ASP A 31 70.90 11.20 4.11
C ASP A 31 70.97 10.13 5.22
N ASP A 32 72.11 9.43 5.18
CA ASP A 32 72.51 8.37 6.12
C ASP A 32 72.80 8.89 7.53
N THR A 33 72.26 8.22 8.55
CA THR A 33 72.98 8.03 9.83
C THR A 33 72.61 6.63 10.36
N ALA A 34 73.63 5.75 10.36
CA ALA A 34 73.57 4.41 10.87
C ALA A 34 73.49 4.45 12.44
N THR A 35 72.42 3.91 12.98
CA THR A 35 72.33 3.54 14.39
C THR A 35 72.19 2.01 14.49
N ALA A 36 72.98 1.40 15.37
CA ALA A 36 73.14 -0.02 15.59
C ALA A 36 71.80 -0.74 15.90
N PRO A 37 71.68 -2.03 15.52
CA PRO A 37 70.42 -2.77 15.71
C PRO A 37 70.24 -3.15 17.18
N THR A 38 69.18 -2.69 17.78
CA THR A 38 68.65 -3.19 19.06
C THR A 38 67.96 -4.54 18.77
N ALA A 39 68.25 -5.52 19.63
CA ALA A 39 67.69 -6.87 19.57
C ALA A 39 66.14 -6.84 19.60
N PRO A 40 65.46 -7.71 18.84
CA PRO A 40 64.01 -7.74 18.81
C PRO A 40 63.44 -8.18 20.16
N VAL A 41 62.61 -7.33 20.75
CA VAL A 41 61.75 -7.70 21.88
C VAL A 41 60.66 -8.63 21.31
N THR A 42 60.73 -9.91 21.69
CA THR A 42 59.67 -10.88 21.37
C THR A 42 58.44 -10.60 22.18
N THR A 43 57.47 -9.96 21.60
CA THR A 43 56.10 -9.86 22.17
C THR A 43 55.49 -11.27 22.20
N PRO A 44 54.95 -11.73 23.35
CA PRO A 44 54.29 -13.03 23.38
C PRO A 44 53.08 -13.02 22.43
N THR A 45 53.05 -14.01 21.54
CA THR A 45 51.92 -14.25 20.64
C THR A 45 50.68 -14.51 21.49
N PRO A 46 49.57 -13.75 21.33
CA PRO A 46 48.35 -14.03 22.06
C PRO A 46 47.84 -15.42 21.72
N THR A 47 47.60 -16.24 22.73
CA THR A 47 46.95 -17.55 22.60
C THR A 47 45.60 -17.36 21.95
N PRO A 48 45.28 -18.04 20.82
CA PRO A 48 43.96 -17.90 20.19
C PRO A 48 42.90 -18.34 21.16
N THR A 49 41.97 -17.44 21.45
CA THR A 49 40.73 -17.75 22.20
C THR A 49 39.96 -18.83 21.41
N PRO A 50 39.54 -19.94 22.03
CA PRO A 50 38.79 -20.96 21.32
C PRO A 50 37.49 -20.35 20.79
N VAL A 51 37.32 -20.38 19.47
CA VAL A 51 36.09 -20.01 18.81
C VAL A 51 35.03 -21.03 19.23
N PRO A 52 33.86 -20.61 19.73
CA PRO A 52 32.77 -21.53 20.02
C PRO A 52 32.41 -22.33 18.78
N THR A 53 32.54 -23.63 18.86
CA THR A 53 32.29 -24.56 17.71
C THR A 53 30.82 -24.88 17.50
N THR A 54 29.94 -24.39 18.36
CA THR A 54 28.48 -24.54 18.22
C THR A 54 27.90 -23.20 17.78
N PRO A 55 27.26 -23.14 16.59
CA PRO A 55 26.46 -21.98 16.25
C PRO A 55 25.38 -21.79 17.33
N PRO A 56 25.04 -20.55 17.68
CA PRO A 56 23.94 -20.30 18.60
C PRO A 56 22.69 -21.03 18.10
N PRO A 57 21.86 -21.62 18.99
CA PRO A 57 20.66 -22.31 18.57
C PRO A 57 19.83 -21.33 17.74
N VAL A 58 19.48 -21.74 16.53
CA VAL A 58 18.52 -21.01 15.69
C VAL A 58 17.23 -21.09 16.47
N VAL A 59 16.84 -19.98 17.09
CA VAL A 59 15.49 -19.85 17.67
C VAL A 59 14.55 -19.85 16.49
N GLU A 60 13.93 -20.99 16.25
CA GLU A 60 12.85 -21.10 15.29
C GLU A 60 11.74 -20.16 15.75
N VAL A 61 11.52 -19.08 14.99
CA VAL A 61 10.42 -18.17 15.27
C VAL A 61 9.14 -18.92 14.91
N THR A 62 8.57 -19.59 15.89
CA THR A 62 7.35 -20.41 15.74
C THR A 62 6.09 -19.54 15.64
N ASP A 63 6.22 -18.23 15.76
CA ASP A 63 5.11 -17.30 15.65
C ASP A 63 4.74 -17.07 14.19
N LYS A 64 3.73 -17.80 13.72
CA LYS A 64 3.22 -17.73 12.34
C LYS A 64 2.67 -16.37 11.93
N SER A 65 2.45 -15.46 12.87
CA SER A 65 2.00 -14.09 12.56
C SER A 65 3.14 -13.13 12.24
N PHE A 66 4.40 -13.47 12.60
CA PHE A 66 5.55 -12.69 12.14
C PHE A 66 5.93 -13.10 10.72
N ASP A 67 5.72 -12.17 9.79
CA ASP A 67 6.08 -12.36 8.39
C ASP A 67 7.52 -11.91 8.16
N THR A 68 8.42 -12.86 7.93
CA THR A 68 9.85 -12.60 7.76
C THR A 68 10.18 -11.88 6.44
N TYR A 69 9.32 -12.03 5.42
CA TYR A 69 9.53 -11.34 4.15
C TYR A 69 9.31 -9.83 4.27
N TYR A 70 8.23 -9.44 4.96
CA TYR A 70 7.91 -8.02 5.21
C TYR A 70 8.54 -7.49 6.48
N ASN A 71 9.08 -8.36 7.32
CA ASN A 71 9.65 -8.06 8.64
C ASN A 71 8.68 -7.33 9.57
N VAL A 72 7.45 -7.82 9.63
CA VAL A 72 6.34 -7.27 10.43
C VAL A 72 5.46 -8.38 11.01
N CYS A 73 4.76 -8.10 12.12
CA CYS A 73 3.60 -8.91 12.52
C CYS A 73 2.42 -8.57 11.61
N ARG A 74 1.79 -9.57 10.99
CA ARG A 74 0.59 -9.41 10.18
C ARG A 74 -0.32 -10.63 10.20
N GLY A 75 -1.58 -10.44 9.88
CA GLY A 75 -2.59 -11.49 9.82
C GLY A 75 -3.86 -11.11 10.57
N THR A 76 -4.64 -12.11 10.94
CA THR A 76 -5.94 -11.94 11.64
C THR A 76 -5.82 -12.00 13.16
N ASP A 77 -4.66 -12.39 13.69
CA ASP A 77 -4.42 -12.46 15.12
C ASP A 77 -4.31 -11.06 15.73
N PRO A 78 -5.16 -10.69 16.71
CA PRO A 78 -5.11 -9.40 17.39
C PRO A 78 -3.76 -9.04 18.04
N LYS A 79 -2.90 -10.03 18.32
CA LYS A 79 -1.55 -9.75 18.84
C LYS A 79 -0.68 -8.91 17.90
N CYS A 80 -1.01 -8.86 16.60
CA CYS A 80 -0.36 -7.99 15.63
C CYS A 80 -0.85 -6.55 15.68
N TYR A 81 -1.81 -6.23 16.56
CA TYR A 81 -2.27 -4.87 16.80
C TYR A 81 -1.57 -4.25 18.01
N ASN A 82 -1.10 -3.02 17.87
CA ASN A 82 -0.45 -2.27 18.96
C ASN A 82 -1.46 -1.36 19.69
N GLU A 83 -1.97 -1.83 20.82
CA GLU A 83 -2.90 -1.10 21.68
C GLU A 83 -2.19 -0.02 22.53
N TRP A 84 -1.38 0.83 21.90
CA TRP A 84 -0.64 1.87 22.65
C TRP A 84 -1.49 3.09 22.98
N GLY A 85 -2.76 3.11 22.61
CA GLY A 85 -3.67 4.21 22.86
C GLY A 85 -3.32 5.51 22.11
N ALA A 86 -2.42 5.45 21.10
CA ALA A 86 -1.92 6.63 20.40
C ALA A 86 -3.03 7.46 19.73
N PHE A 87 -4.17 6.82 19.40
CA PHE A 87 -5.34 7.46 18.77
C PHE A 87 -6.57 7.48 19.69
N ALA A 88 -6.44 7.17 20.98
CA ALA A 88 -7.56 7.09 21.91
C ALA A 88 -8.29 8.43 22.05
N THR A 89 -7.56 9.54 22.08
CA THR A 89 -8.12 10.92 22.18
C THR A 89 -8.28 11.60 20.83
N THR A 90 -7.92 10.94 19.72
CA THR A 90 -8.10 11.49 18.38
C THR A 90 -9.61 11.51 18.06
N PRO A 91 -10.17 12.63 17.57
CA PRO A 91 -11.55 12.66 17.11
C PRO A 91 -11.84 11.61 16.04
N ASP A 92 -13.11 11.25 15.85
CA ASP A 92 -13.53 10.38 14.77
C ASP A 92 -13.39 11.10 13.42
N ARG A 93 -12.14 11.08 12.95
CA ARG A 93 -11.69 11.80 11.74
C ARG A 93 -10.86 10.89 10.84
N VAL A 94 -11.07 11.02 9.53
CA VAL A 94 -10.32 10.31 8.50
C VAL A 94 -9.70 11.29 7.50
N LEU A 95 -8.62 10.87 6.85
CA LEU A 95 -8.02 11.57 5.73
C LEU A 95 -8.24 10.76 4.45
N ILE A 96 -8.90 11.33 3.46
CA ILE A 96 -8.93 10.80 2.10
C ILE A 96 -7.67 11.27 1.38
N TYR A 97 -6.87 10.32 0.90
CA TYR A 97 -5.68 10.56 0.10
C TYR A 97 -5.86 9.97 -1.29
N SER A 98 -5.86 10.82 -2.33
CA SER A 98 -6.18 10.39 -3.70
C SER A 98 -5.14 10.84 -4.74
N ARG A 99 -3.88 11.06 -4.30
CA ARG A 99 -2.80 11.43 -5.22
C ARG A 99 -2.48 10.29 -6.17
N THR A 100 -2.37 10.62 -7.46
CA THR A 100 -1.93 9.69 -8.50
C THR A 100 -0.60 10.17 -9.09
N ALA A 101 0.35 9.25 -9.27
CA ALA A 101 1.62 9.50 -9.96
C ALA A 101 1.69 8.77 -11.31
N GLY A 102 0.56 8.21 -11.76
CA GLY A 102 0.36 7.50 -13.02
C GLY A 102 -1.03 7.76 -13.59
N PRO A 103 -1.60 6.80 -14.33
CA PRO A 103 -2.94 6.94 -14.89
C PRO A 103 -3.97 7.26 -13.82
N ARG A 104 -4.76 8.32 -14.06
CA ARG A 104 -5.79 8.76 -13.12
C ARG A 104 -7.15 8.20 -13.53
N HIS A 105 -7.82 7.56 -12.58
CA HIS A 105 -9.19 7.08 -12.81
C HIS A 105 -10.17 8.23 -13.00
N ALA A 106 -11.14 8.04 -13.89
CA ALA A 106 -12.11 9.08 -14.24
C ALA A 106 -12.92 9.57 -13.02
N ASN A 107 -13.24 8.69 -12.06
CA ASN A 107 -13.97 9.04 -10.85
C ASN A 107 -13.18 9.91 -9.86
N LEU A 108 -11.86 10.02 -10.01
CA LEU A 108 -11.05 10.97 -9.28
C LEU A 108 -11.11 12.37 -9.89
N GLY A 109 -11.57 12.50 -11.13
CA GLY A 109 -11.76 13.77 -11.83
C GLY A 109 -10.50 14.60 -12.00
N THR A 110 -10.68 15.91 -12.12
CA THR A 110 -9.58 16.88 -12.23
C THR A 110 -8.70 16.85 -10.98
N PRO A 111 -7.35 16.84 -11.13
CA PRO A 111 -6.46 16.95 -9.98
C PRO A 111 -6.76 18.17 -9.13
N MET A 112 -6.78 17.98 -7.82
CA MET A 112 -7.01 19.05 -6.86
C MET A 112 -5.73 19.85 -6.61
N GLY A 113 -5.87 21.06 -6.08
CA GLY A 113 -4.75 21.89 -5.67
C GLY A 113 -3.98 21.30 -4.47
N PRO A 114 -2.80 21.86 -4.14
CA PRO A 114 -2.02 21.42 -2.98
C PRO A 114 -2.69 21.82 -1.67
N GLY A 115 -2.23 21.19 -0.59
CA GLY A 115 -2.66 21.50 0.77
C GLY A 115 -3.76 20.56 1.28
N LEU A 116 -4.28 20.89 2.45
CA LEU A 116 -5.38 20.18 3.10
C LEU A 116 -6.71 20.79 2.68
N ASN A 117 -7.68 19.94 2.35
CA ASN A 117 -9.03 20.32 1.94
C ASN A 117 -9.07 21.31 0.75
N PRO A 118 -8.31 21.04 -0.33
CA PRO A 118 -8.41 21.88 -1.52
C PRO A 118 -9.84 21.83 -2.09
N LEU A 119 -10.19 22.82 -2.89
CA LEU A 119 -11.50 22.84 -3.55
C LEU A 119 -11.68 21.58 -4.41
N MET A 120 -12.76 20.86 -4.19
CA MET A 120 -13.17 19.76 -5.06
C MET A 120 -13.88 20.30 -6.29
N ASN A 121 -13.57 19.74 -7.45
CA ASN A 121 -14.29 19.97 -8.70
C ASN A 121 -15.51 19.04 -8.75
N THR A 122 -16.47 19.34 -9.62
CA THR A 122 -17.70 18.55 -9.77
C THR A 122 -17.48 17.11 -10.24
N ASP A 123 -16.34 16.85 -10.86
CA ASP A 123 -15.91 15.53 -11.37
C ASP A 123 -15.09 14.71 -10.35
N ASN A 124 -14.74 15.26 -9.17
CA ASN A 124 -14.09 14.52 -8.08
C ASN A 124 -15.12 13.63 -7.34
N THR A 125 -15.78 12.74 -8.08
CA THR A 125 -16.96 12.00 -7.60
C THR A 125 -16.64 11.00 -6.50
N MET A 126 -15.49 10.35 -6.54
CA MET A 126 -15.05 9.42 -5.51
C MET A 126 -14.77 10.14 -4.19
N GLN A 127 -14.00 11.23 -4.22
CA GLN A 127 -13.66 12.00 -3.01
C GLN A 127 -14.91 12.62 -2.38
N ALA A 128 -15.75 13.24 -3.20
CA ALA A 128 -17.02 13.85 -2.75
C ALA A 128 -17.98 12.80 -2.19
N GLY A 129 -18.09 11.63 -2.84
CA GLY A 129 -18.93 10.53 -2.38
C GLY A 129 -18.44 9.94 -1.06
N LEU A 130 -17.13 9.68 -0.92
CA LEU A 130 -16.52 9.22 0.33
C LEU A 130 -16.76 10.24 1.47
N LYS A 131 -16.52 11.53 1.20
CA LYS A 131 -16.78 12.58 2.17
C LYS A 131 -18.25 12.55 2.62
N ARG A 132 -19.19 12.60 1.69
CA ARG A 132 -20.63 12.61 1.97
C ARG A 132 -21.07 11.41 2.81
N MET A 133 -20.66 10.19 2.40
CA MET A 133 -21.12 8.97 3.08
C MET A 133 -20.56 8.85 4.50
N LEU A 134 -19.33 9.28 4.75
CA LEU A 134 -18.69 9.20 6.05
C LEU A 134 -19.19 10.32 6.99
N GLU A 135 -19.37 11.54 6.49
CA GLU A 135 -19.99 12.62 7.27
C GLU A 135 -21.44 12.29 7.65
N GLY A 136 -22.16 11.59 6.76
CA GLY A 136 -23.52 11.11 7.02
C GLY A 136 -23.63 10.13 8.21
N VAL A 137 -22.53 9.56 8.67
CA VAL A 137 -22.46 8.68 9.85
C VAL A 137 -21.62 9.29 10.99
N GLY A 138 -21.39 10.60 10.97
CA GLY A 138 -20.76 11.35 12.05
C GLY A 138 -19.22 11.32 12.06
N ILE A 139 -18.58 10.89 10.97
CA ILE A 139 -17.12 10.88 10.85
C ILE A 139 -16.68 12.18 10.17
N THR A 140 -15.77 12.93 10.80
CA THR A 140 -15.16 14.11 10.17
C THR A 140 -14.20 13.68 9.07
N VAL A 141 -14.26 14.36 7.91
CA VAL A 141 -13.46 13.98 6.73
C VAL A 141 -12.63 15.16 6.25
N ASP A 142 -11.32 14.94 6.18
CA ASP A 142 -10.40 15.79 5.43
C ASP A 142 -9.93 15.05 4.15
N TRP A 143 -9.41 15.79 3.16
CA TRP A 143 -8.92 15.22 1.92
C TRP A 143 -7.71 15.97 1.38
N THR A 144 -6.88 15.26 0.62
CA THR A 144 -5.70 15.85 -0.01
C THR A 144 -5.15 14.97 -1.14
N GLU A 145 -4.46 15.58 -2.08
CA GLU A 145 -3.54 14.93 -3.03
C GLU A 145 -2.08 15.34 -2.78
N ASP A 146 -1.84 16.10 -1.71
CA ASP A 146 -0.52 16.60 -1.36
C ASP A 146 0.21 15.62 -0.44
N VAL A 147 1.31 15.05 -0.93
CA VAL A 147 2.13 14.09 -0.20
C VAL A 147 2.76 14.69 1.07
N ALA A 148 3.05 16.00 1.09
CA ALA A 148 3.59 16.68 2.26
C ALA A 148 2.53 16.80 3.36
N VAL A 149 1.26 17.02 3.00
CA VAL A 149 0.14 17.00 3.95
C VAL A 149 -0.04 15.62 4.55
N LEU A 150 -0.05 14.55 3.74
CA LEU A 150 -0.11 13.18 4.25
C LEU A 150 1.04 12.95 5.25
N GLY A 151 2.29 13.19 4.83
CA GLY A 151 3.47 12.93 5.65
C GLY A 151 3.49 13.67 6.99
N SER A 152 2.99 14.91 7.03
CA SER A 152 3.01 15.75 8.24
C SER A 152 1.78 15.60 9.14
N ARG A 153 0.63 15.15 8.59
CA ARG A 153 -0.66 15.20 9.31
C ARG A 153 -1.32 13.84 9.54
N ILE A 154 -0.79 12.75 9.01
CA ILE A 154 -1.38 11.41 9.09
C ILE A 154 -1.75 11.00 10.53
N ASN A 155 -0.93 11.41 11.51
CA ASN A 155 -1.18 11.11 12.92
C ASN A 155 -2.38 11.84 13.56
N ASN A 156 -3.03 12.76 12.84
CA ASN A 156 -4.23 13.45 13.30
C ASN A 156 -5.52 12.67 13.00
N TYR A 157 -5.42 11.50 12.38
CA TYR A 157 -6.55 10.75 11.88
C TYR A 157 -6.58 9.34 12.46
N LYS A 158 -7.78 8.84 12.78
CA LYS A 158 -7.98 7.43 13.18
C LYS A 158 -7.80 6.46 12.01
N ALA A 159 -8.14 6.91 10.79
CA ALA A 159 -7.85 6.16 9.58
C ALA A 159 -7.43 7.07 8.42
N VAL A 160 -6.61 6.53 7.52
CA VAL A 160 -6.30 7.11 6.21
C VAL A 160 -6.89 6.23 5.11
N ILE A 161 -7.55 6.86 4.13
CA ILE A 161 -8.19 6.17 3.01
C ILE A 161 -7.39 6.49 1.74
N PHE A 162 -6.70 5.49 1.19
CA PHE A 162 -6.08 5.60 -0.12
C PHE A 162 -7.15 5.33 -1.18
N ALA A 163 -7.70 6.40 -1.75
CA ALA A 163 -8.80 6.38 -2.68
C ALA A 163 -8.27 6.39 -4.12
N SER A 164 -8.14 5.24 -4.74
CA SER A 164 -7.57 5.06 -6.08
C SER A 164 -6.20 5.73 -6.28
N SER A 165 -5.43 5.92 -5.21
CA SER A 165 -4.04 6.38 -5.29
C SER A 165 -3.20 5.38 -6.06
N ASN A 166 -2.29 5.84 -6.93
CA ASN A 166 -1.51 4.88 -7.71
C ASN A 166 -0.07 5.31 -7.98
N ARG A 167 0.73 4.33 -8.44
CA ARG A 167 2.15 4.44 -8.75
C ARG A 167 2.94 4.97 -7.55
N ASP A 168 3.94 5.79 -7.76
CA ASP A 168 4.76 6.37 -6.68
C ASP A 168 3.99 7.48 -5.93
N THR A 169 2.82 7.14 -5.38
CA THR A 169 1.92 8.10 -4.75
C THR A 169 2.52 8.76 -3.52
N LEU A 170 3.43 8.07 -2.81
CA LEU A 170 4.13 8.57 -1.62
C LEU A 170 5.49 9.21 -1.97
N TRP A 171 5.84 9.26 -3.23
CA TRP A 171 7.09 9.77 -3.72
C TRP A 171 6.91 11.11 -4.43
N ASN A 172 7.78 12.07 -4.15
CA ASN A 172 7.84 13.32 -4.88
C ASN A 172 9.25 13.55 -5.44
N SER A 173 9.44 13.30 -6.73
CA SER A 173 10.73 13.46 -7.41
C SER A 173 11.25 14.90 -7.41
N ALA A 174 10.38 15.91 -7.26
CA ALA A 174 10.78 17.31 -7.17
C ALA A 174 11.45 17.67 -5.82
N VAL A 175 11.30 16.81 -4.80
CA VAL A 175 11.90 17.02 -3.47
C VAL A 175 12.60 15.72 -3.02
N PRO A 176 13.77 15.38 -3.59
CA PRO A 176 14.44 14.09 -3.35
C PRO A 176 14.75 13.80 -1.87
N THR A 177 15.02 14.83 -1.08
CA THR A 177 15.33 14.68 0.36
C THR A 177 14.11 14.36 1.22
N SER A 178 12.89 14.53 0.71
CA SER A 178 11.65 14.21 1.40
C SER A 178 10.99 12.92 0.89
N ASN A 179 11.64 12.22 -0.04
CA ASN A 179 11.05 11.07 -0.72
C ASN A 179 10.60 9.95 0.23
N ASP A 180 11.35 9.72 1.32
CA ASP A 180 10.98 8.71 2.32
C ASP A 180 10.08 9.25 3.45
N ALA A 181 9.84 10.57 3.51
CA ALA A 181 9.10 11.16 4.62
C ALA A 181 7.67 10.63 4.72
N ALA A 182 6.95 10.55 3.61
CA ALA A 182 5.57 10.04 3.60
C ALA A 182 5.52 8.52 3.83
N ARG A 183 6.46 7.75 3.28
CA ARG A 183 6.60 6.31 3.54
C ARG A 183 6.93 6.05 5.00
N THR A 184 7.86 6.82 5.58
CA THR A 184 8.22 6.75 7.00
C THR A 184 7.03 7.13 7.88
N ALA A 185 6.29 8.18 7.53
CA ALA A 185 5.11 8.61 8.25
C ALA A 185 4.01 7.53 8.25
N LEU A 186 3.72 6.91 7.10
CA LEU A 186 2.76 5.80 6.99
C LEU A 186 3.19 4.61 7.84
N ARG A 187 4.47 4.20 7.78
CA ARG A 187 4.99 3.09 8.59
C ARG A 187 4.86 3.38 10.08
N ASN A 188 5.28 4.55 10.54
CA ASN A 188 5.17 4.94 11.94
C ASN A 188 3.72 5.06 12.41
N TYR A 189 2.83 5.53 11.53
CA TYR A 189 1.40 5.61 11.77
C TYR A 189 0.79 4.22 12.00
N MET A 190 1.09 3.25 11.13
CA MET A 190 0.64 1.86 11.29
C MET A 190 1.15 1.28 12.61
N ARG A 191 2.46 1.40 12.91
CA ARG A 191 3.05 0.91 14.18
C ARG A 191 2.41 1.47 15.43
N ARG A 192 1.84 2.65 15.36
CA ARG A 192 1.13 3.29 16.47
C ARG A 192 -0.33 2.84 16.59
N GLY A 193 -0.80 1.92 15.78
CA GLY A 193 -2.18 1.42 15.79
C GLY A 193 -3.12 2.16 14.84
N GLY A 194 -2.59 2.89 13.86
CA GLY A 194 -3.40 3.63 12.88
C GLY A 194 -4.22 2.72 11.97
N GLY A 195 -5.33 3.26 11.43
CA GLY A 195 -6.20 2.58 10.49
C GLY A 195 -5.85 2.91 9.04
N PHE A 196 -5.74 1.90 8.19
CA PHE A 196 -5.54 2.03 6.75
C PHE A 196 -6.71 1.46 5.98
N VAL A 197 -7.19 2.19 4.97
CA VAL A 197 -8.21 1.71 4.03
C VAL A 197 -7.68 1.88 2.62
N GLY A 198 -7.56 0.78 1.89
CA GLY A 198 -7.16 0.79 0.47
C GLY A 198 -8.35 0.52 -0.43
N LEU A 199 -8.65 1.44 -1.36
CA LEU A 199 -9.75 1.31 -2.30
C LEU A 199 -9.27 1.30 -3.74
N HIS A 200 -9.76 0.35 -4.52
CA HIS A 200 -9.59 0.22 -5.96
C HIS A 200 -8.12 0.34 -6.38
N ASN A 201 -7.73 1.39 -7.10
CA ASN A 201 -6.36 1.51 -7.62
C ASN A 201 -5.30 1.82 -6.55
N ALA A 202 -5.66 1.88 -5.26
CA ALA A 202 -4.67 1.80 -4.20
C ALA A 202 -3.80 0.53 -4.30
N PHE A 203 -4.31 -0.53 -4.91
CA PHE A 203 -3.54 -1.75 -5.22
C PHE A 203 -2.51 -1.55 -6.33
N GLY A 204 -2.62 -0.50 -7.12
CA GLY A 204 -1.68 -0.08 -8.15
C GLY A 204 -0.62 0.92 -7.67
N ALA A 205 -0.44 1.07 -6.36
CA ALA A 205 0.51 2.01 -5.78
C ALA A 205 1.76 1.32 -5.22
N GLU A 206 2.86 2.07 -5.13
CA GLU A 206 4.08 1.73 -4.40
C GLU A 206 4.67 0.33 -4.73
N TYR A 207 4.62 -0.10 -5.99
CA TYR A 207 5.10 -1.43 -6.44
C TYR A 207 6.55 -1.76 -6.04
N ASN A 208 7.39 -0.77 -5.84
CA ASN A 208 8.77 -0.94 -5.45
C ASN A 208 8.99 -0.84 -3.94
N TRP A 209 7.92 -0.93 -3.16
CA TRP A 209 7.99 -0.86 -1.71
C TRP A 209 7.30 -2.07 -1.05
N PRO A 210 8.06 -3.14 -0.73
CA PRO A 210 7.49 -4.39 -0.17
C PRO A 210 6.62 -4.17 1.07
N TYR A 211 6.93 -3.17 1.90
CA TYR A 211 6.10 -2.81 3.04
C TYR A 211 4.66 -2.51 2.64
N TYR A 212 4.45 -1.78 1.54
CA TYR A 212 3.12 -1.44 1.05
C TYR A 212 2.40 -2.65 0.45
N GLU A 213 3.10 -3.52 -0.28
CA GLU A 213 2.55 -4.78 -0.76
C GLU A 213 2.04 -5.65 0.40
N GLY A 214 2.84 -5.76 1.48
CA GLY A 214 2.43 -6.44 2.72
C GLY A 214 1.22 -5.78 3.38
N LEU A 215 1.15 -4.44 3.41
CA LEU A 215 0.02 -3.66 3.93
C LEU A 215 -1.27 -3.94 3.15
N LEU A 216 -1.17 -4.19 1.84
CA LEU A 216 -2.28 -4.62 0.99
C LEU A 216 -2.68 -6.09 1.17
N GLY A 217 -1.99 -6.84 2.03
CA GLY A 217 -2.27 -8.25 2.29
C GLY A 217 -1.41 -9.22 1.47
N ASN A 218 -0.21 -8.83 1.07
CA ASN A 218 0.63 -9.52 0.09
C ASN A 218 -0.04 -9.50 -1.30
N ALA A 219 -0.43 -8.30 -1.77
CA ALA A 219 -1.18 -8.17 -3.01
C ALA A 219 -0.84 -6.88 -3.74
N ASN A 220 -0.70 -6.98 -5.06
CA ASN A 220 -0.61 -5.84 -5.96
C ASN A 220 -1.56 -6.04 -7.13
N PHE A 221 -2.03 -4.94 -7.71
CA PHE A 221 -2.75 -4.96 -8.98
C PHE A 221 -1.85 -5.52 -10.10
N TYR A 222 -2.36 -6.49 -10.82
CA TYR A 222 -1.68 -7.06 -11.98
C TYR A 222 -2.35 -6.63 -13.29
N ASN A 223 -3.63 -6.98 -13.46
CA ASN A 223 -4.45 -6.59 -14.59
C ASN A 223 -5.94 -6.73 -14.25
N HIS A 224 -6.80 -6.38 -15.18
CA HIS A 224 -8.25 -6.61 -15.14
C HIS A 224 -8.82 -6.83 -16.53
N ALA A 225 -9.99 -7.45 -16.61
CA ALA A 225 -10.83 -7.42 -17.81
C ALA A 225 -11.55 -6.06 -17.91
N PRO A 226 -12.16 -5.72 -19.06
CA PRO A 226 -12.99 -4.52 -19.18
C PRO A 226 -14.04 -4.45 -18.06
N ASN A 227 -14.37 -3.22 -17.64
CA ASN A 227 -15.43 -2.94 -16.67
C ASN A 227 -16.74 -3.69 -17.06
N ARG A 228 -17.28 -4.47 -16.12
CA ARG A 228 -18.42 -5.36 -16.39
C ARG A 228 -19.24 -5.64 -15.14
N ALA A 229 -20.49 -6.02 -15.33
CA ALA A 229 -21.35 -6.51 -14.28
C ALA A 229 -20.84 -7.85 -13.71
N GLY A 230 -21.08 -8.06 -12.43
CA GLY A 230 -20.83 -9.29 -11.68
C GLY A 230 -21.64 -9.29 -10.39
N VAL A 231 -21.57 -10.37 -9.64
CA VAL A 231 -22.25 -10.51 -8.35
C VAL A 231 -21.22 -10.60 -7.25
N VAL A 232 -21.27 -9.68 -6.29
CA VAL A 232 -20.45 -9.73 -5.07
C VAL A 232 -21.15 -10.61 -4.04
N GLU A 233 -20.38 -11.47 -3.38
CA GLU A 233 -20.82 -12.35 -2.30
C GLU A 233 -19.99 -12.08 -1.04
N LEU A 234 -20.65 -11.91 0.10
CA LEU A 234 -19.97 -11.84 1.40
C LEU A 234 -19.45 -13.23 1.80
N ILE A 235 -18.30 -13.26 2.47
CA ILE A 235 -17.68 -14.47 3.00
C ILE A 235 -17.78 -14.45 4.53
N GLY A 236 -18.61 -15.35 5.07
CA GLY A 236 -18.82 -15.43 6.53
C GLY A 236 -19.47 -14.16 7.11
N SER A 237 -19.15 -13.88 8.36
CA SER A 237 -19.60 -12.68 9.09
C SER A 237 -18.41 -11.88 9.61
N ASP A 238 -18.55 -10.58 9.59
CA ASP A 238 -17.57 -9.64 10.15
C ASP A 238 -18.29 -8.33 10.49
N PRO A 239 -17.91 -7.61 11.56
CA PRO A 239 -18.48 -6.29 11.87
C PRO A 239 -18.42 -5.29 10.72
N SER A 240 -17.40 -5.39 9.84
CA SER A 240 -17.27 -4.53 8.66
C SER A 240 -18.19 -4.91 7.50
N THR A 241 -19.01 -5.95 7.64
CA THR A 241 -20.02 -6.34 6.63
C THR A 241 -21.46 -6.23 7.15
N VAL A 242 -21.66 -5.72 8.36
CA VAL A 242 -23.00 -5.58 8.97
C VAL A 242 -23.89 -4.66 8.14
N GLY A 243 -25.09 -5.18 7.81
CA GLY A 243 -26.09 -4.44 7.02
C GLY A 243 -25.83 -4.42 5.52
N VAL A 244 -24.76 -5.07 5.06
CA VAL A 244 -24.51 -5.31 3.63
C VAL A 244 -25.28 -6.58 3.20
N PRO A 245 -26.00 -6.58 2.07
CA PRO A 245 -26.63 -7.80 1.55
C PRO A 245 -25.62 -8.93 1.33
N GLN A 246 -26.02 -10.19 1.61
CA GLN A 246 -25.17 -11.35 1.41
C GLN A 246 -24.69 -11.51 -0.04
N ARG A 247 -25.51 -11.09 -1.00
CA ARG A 247 -25.21 -11.02 -2.44
C ARG A 247 -25.79 -9.74 -3.01
N PHE A 248 -25.07 -9.12 -3.92
CA PHE A 248 -25.55 -7.93 -4.65
C PHE A 248 -24.89 -7.82 -6.02
N ASP A 249 -25.65 -7.34 -6.98
CA ASP A 249 -25.14 -7.00 -8.30
C ASP A 249 -24.20 -5.80 -8.18
N PHE A 250 -23.07 -5.83 -8.87
CA PHE A 250 -22.12 -4.73 -8.92
C PHE A 250 -21.45 -4.66 -10.29
N GLN A 251 -21.01 -3.48 -10.67
CA GLN A 251 -20.25 -3.29 -11.92
C GLN A 251 -18.89 -2.68 -11.57
N ASP A 252 -17.82 -3.37 -11.99
CA ASP A 252 -16.46 -2.91 -11.70
C ASP A 252 -15.44 -3.47 -12.70
N GLU A 253 -14.19 -2.98 -12.58
CA GLU A 253 -13.00 -3.65 -13.07
C GLU A 253 -12.56 -4.68 -12.03
N TRP A 254 -12.81 -5.96 -12.31
CA TRP A 254 -12.46 -7.04 -11.38
C TRP A 254 -10.97 -7.30 -11.40
N TYR A 255 -10.25 -6.77 -10.40
CA TYR A 255 -8.79 -6.79 -10.34
C TYR A 255 -8.25 -8.18 -10.10
N ASN A 256 -7.35 -8.62 -10.97
CA ASN A 256 -6.46 -9.73 -10.74
C ASN A 256 -5.24 -9.24 -9.97
N LEU A 257 -4.83 -9.98 -8.96
CA LEU A 257 -3.78 -9.61 -8.03
C LEU A 257 -2.58 -10.56 -8.14
N THR A 258 -1.38 -10.00 -8.10
CA THR A 258 -0.13 -10.76 -8.04
C THR A 258 0.85 -9.98 -7.15
N PRO A 259 1.34 -10.59 -6.03
CA PRO A 259 0.93 -11.88 -5.44
C PRO A 259 -0.56 -11.97 -5.07
N PHE A 260 -1.03 -13.19 -4.78
CA PHE A 260 -2.38 -13.41 -4.27
C PHE A 260 -2.42 -13.13 -2.76
N PRO A 261 -3.48 -12.48 -2.23
CA PRO A 261 -3.58 -12.15 -0.82
C PRO A 261 -3.41 -13.37 0.10
N THR A 262 -2.57 -13.23 1.13
CA THR A 262 -2.29 -14.28 2.13
C THR A 262 -2.31 -13.70 3.53
N ASN A 263 -2.58 -14.55 4.53
CA ASN A 263 -2.68 -14.17 5.95
C ASN A 263 -3.69 -13.02 6.18
N VAL A 264 -4.81 -13.06 5.48
CA VAL A 264 -5.90 -12.08 5.58
C VAL A 264 -7.22 -12.80 5.82
N LYS A 265 -8.19 -12.11 6.39
CA LYS A 265 -9.57 -12.57 6.40
C LYS A 265 -10.29 -12.02 5.18
N PHE A 266 -10.70 -12.90 4.27
CA PHE A 266 -11.54 -12.50 3.15
C PHE A 266 -12.96 -12.16 3.63
N LEU A 267 -13.47 -11.03 3.19
CA LEU A 267 -14.78 -10.48 3.56
C LEU A 267 -15.80 -10.58 2.43
N ALA A 268 -15.33 -10.43 1.21
CA ALA A 268 -16.15 -10.53 0.01
C ALA A 268 -15.35 -11.05 -1.19
N LYS A 269 -16.03 -11.71 -2.08
CA LYS A 269 -15.52 -12.18 -3.38
C LYS A 269 -16.51 -11.81 -4.49
N VAL A 270 -16.07 -11.82 -5.73
CA VAL A 270 -17.00 -11.87 -6.86
C VAL A 270 -17.29 -13.32 -7.21
N ASP A 271 -18.55 -13.62 -7.51
CA ASP A 271 -18.97 -14.87 -8.10
C ASP A 271 -18.42 -14.96 -9.52
N THR A 272 -17.43 -15.81 -9.73
CA THR A 272 -16.74 -15.92 -11.01
C THR A 272 -17.63 -16.43 -12.12
N ASP A 273 -18.71 -17.17 -11.81
CA ASP A 273 -19.67 -17.61 -12.80
C ASP A 273 -20.52 -16.43 -13.31
N SER A 274 -20.76 -15.42 -12.49
CA SER A 274 -21.43 -14.18 -12.91
C SER A 274 -20.61 -13.35 -13.92
N LEU A 275 -19.30 -13.58 -14.03
CA LEU A 275 -18.40 -12.88 -14.95
C LEU A 275 -18.29 -13.53 -16.33
N ARG A 276 -19.00 -14.62 -16.60
CA ARG A 276 -18.92 -15.35 -17.88
C ARG A 276 -19.72 -14.69 -18.99
N PRO A 277 -19.27 -14.79 -20.27
CA PRO A 277 -17.98 -15.33 -20.68
C PRO A 277 -16.80 -14.43 -20.30
N LEU A 278 -15.70 -15.02 -19.83
CA LEU A 278 -14.45 -14.32 -19.55
C LEU A 278 -13.79 -13.97 -20.88
N THR A 279 -13.94 -12.74 -21.34
CA THR A 279 -13.60 -12.36 -22.72
C THR A 279 -12.19 -11.84 -22.92
N SER A 280 -11.39 -11.60 -21.86
CA SER A 280 -10.00 -11.19 -22.04
C SER A 280 -9.24 -11.05 -20.72
N ALA A 281 -7.94 -10.91 -20.82
CA ALA A 281 -6.95 -10.89 -19.74
C ALA A 281 -6.90 -12.21 -18.96
N PRO A 282 -6.22 -13.22 -19.52
CA PRO A 282 -5.98 -14.44 -18.77
C PRO A 282 -5.17 -14.12 -17.53
N HIS A 283 -5.74 -14.33 -16.35
CA HIS A 283 -5.00 -14.30 -15.11
C HIS A 283 -4.70 -15.74 -14.69
N PRO A 284 -3.42 -16.10 -14.46
CA PRO A 284 -3.06 -17.47 -14.12
C PRO A 284 -3.48 -17.88 -12.71
N GLY A 285 -4.01 -16.99 -11.87
CA GLY A 285 -3.91 -17.16 -10.43
C GLY A 285 -5.19 -17.16 -9.59
N HIS A 286 -6.39 -17.01 -10.14
CA HIS A 286 -7.61 -16.99 -9.30
C HIS A 286 -8.50 -18.21 -9.51
N ALA A 287 -7.91 -19.39 -9.62
CA ALA A 287 -8.67 -20.62 -9.65
C ALA A 287 -9.39 -20.82 -8.31
N GLY A 288 -10.72 -20.72 -8.31
CA GLY A 288 -11.59 -21.07 -7.20
C GLY A 288 -12.07 -19.94 -6.29
N SER A 289 -11.40 -18.77 -6.25
CA SER A 289 -11.87 -17.61 -5.47
C SER A 289 -11.32 -16.32 -6.04
N HIS A 290 -12.16 -15.30 -6.17
CA HIS A 290 -11.76 -13.97 -6.62
C HIS A 290 -12.14 -12.95 -5.54
N PRO A 291 -11.27 -12.75 -4.53
CA PRO A 291 -11.56 -11.85 -3.43
C PRO A 291 -11.60 -10.39 -3.90
N VAL A 292 -12.54 -9.61 -3.34
CA VAL A 292 -12.72 -8.19 -3.62
C VAL A 292 -12.68 -7.32 -2.38
N ALA A 293 -12.74 -7.92 -1.17
CA ALA A 293 -12.52 -7.21 0.09
C ALA A 293 -11.93 -8.15 1.14
N TRP A 294 -11.04 -7.62 1.99
CA TRP A 294 -10.41 -8.34 3.10
C TRP A 294 -9.86 -7.40 4.16
N CYS A 295 -9.48 -7.96 5.30
CA CYS A 295 -8.84 -7.25 6.39
C CYS A 295 -7.65 -8.02 6.96
N GLN A 296 -6.74 -7.29 7.59
CA GLN A 296 -5.64 -7.83 8.39
C GLN A 296 -5.15 -6.78 9.41
N TYR A 297 -4.53 -7.23 10.49
CA TYR A 297 -3.59 -6.42 11.23
C TYR A 297 -2.26 -6.37 10.48
N TYR A 298 -1.59 -5.24 10.50
CA TYR A 298 -0.31 -5.06 9.81
C TYR A 298 0.59 -4.09 10.56
N ASP A 299 1.77 -4.54 10.98
CA ASP A 299 2.80 -3.73 11.67
C ASP A 299 2.24 -2.87 12.83
N GLY A 300 1.29 -3.42 13.56
CA GLY A 300 0.63 -2.74 14.69
C GLY A 300 -0.68 -2.04 14.36
N GLY A 301 -1.01 -1.80 13.10
CA GLY A 301 -2.22 -1.11 12.66
C GLY A 301 -3.31 -2.05 12.13
N ARG A 302 -4.43 -1.46 11.69
CA ARG A 302 -5.58 -2.13 11.08
C ARG A 302 -5.65 -1.79 9.60
N ALA A 303 -5.67 -2.78 8.71
CA ALA A 303 -5.79 -2.57 7.27
C ALA A 303 -7.08 -3.23 6.74
N TRP A 304 -8.02 -2.43 6.25
CA TRP A 304 -9.22 -2.87 5.55
C TRP A 304 -9.10 -2.50 4.07
N LEU A 305 -9.39 -3.44 3.18
CA LEU A 305 -8.96 -3.38 1.80
C LEU A 305 -10.09 -3.82 0.88
N SER A 306 -10.31 -3.09 -0.23
CA SER A 306 -11.24 -3.48 -1.28
C SER A 306 -10.74 -3.06 -2.66
N THR A 307 -10.79 -3.99 -3.61
CA THR A 307 -10.46 -3.71 -5.02
C THR A 307 -11.60 -3.00 -5.75
N LEU A 308 -12.79 -2.89 -5.13
CA LEU A 308 -13.96 -2.26 -5.72
C LEU A 308 -13.85 -0.72 -5.71
N GLY A 309 -14.56 -0.07 -6.64
CA GLY A 309 -14.71 1.39 -6.65
C GLY A 309 -14.29 2.10 -7.93
N HIS A 310 -14.32 1.43 -9.09
CA HIS A 310 -13.98 2.03 -10.38
C HIS A 310 -14.99 3.10 -10.83
N ASN A 311 -16.28 2.80 -10.70
CA ASN A 311 -17.32 3.62 -11.30
C ASN A 311 -17.72 4.82 -10.44
N ALA A 312 -17.88 5.99 -11.07
CA ALA A 312 -18.33 7.20 -10.40
C ALA A 312 -19.72 7.06 -9.74
N ASN A 313 -20.65 6.37 -10.40
CA ASN A 313 -22.00 6.13 -9.91
C ASN A 313 -22.07 5.20 -8.69
N SER A 314 -21.00 4.44 -8.40
CA SER A 314 -20.89 3.68 -7.14
C SER A 314 -20.83 4.61 -5.90
N PHE A 315 -20.43 5.86 -6.11
CA PHE A 315 -20.32 6.89 -5.08
C PHE A 315 -21.48 7.90 -5.11
N ALA A 316 -22.46 7.72 -6.01
CA ALA A 316 -23.58 8.64 -6.17
C ALA A 316 -24.52 8.64 -4.94
N ALA A 317 -25.10 9.81 -4.63
CA ALA A 317 -25.97 9.98 -3.47
C ALA A 317 -27.35 9.31 -3.66
N ASP A 318 -27.77 9.18 -4.88
CA ASP A 318 -29.05 8.57 -5.28
C ASP A 318 -28.95 7.05 -5.49
N PHE A 319 -27.77 6.46 -5.24
CA PHE A 319 -27.50 5.05 -5.44
C PHE A 319 -27.78 4.55 -6.86
N SER A 320 -27.60 5.42 -7.85
CA SER A 320 -27.92 5.12 -9.26
C SER A 320 -27.06 4.02 -9.89
N GLY A 321 -25.89 3.71 -9.31
CA GLY A 321 -25.06 2.57 -9.72
C GLY A 321 -25.62 1.24 -9.24
N ALA A 322 -25.48 0.18 -10.04
CA ALA A 322 -25.83 -1.18 -9.61
C ALA A 322 -25.06 -1.52 -8.33
N GLY A 323 -25.76 -1.90 -7.26
CA GLY A 323 -25.21 -2.24 -5.94
C GLY A 323 -24.55 -1.09 -5.19
N ALA A 324 -24.70 0.16 -5.64
CA ALA A 324 -24.05 1.33 -5.02
C ALA A 324 -24.37 1.47 -3.53
N GLU A 325 -25.61 1.22 -3.11
CA GLU A 325 -26.00 1.24 -1.69
C GLU A 325 -25.24 0.19 -0.88
N ALA A 326 -25.17 -1.06 -1.38
CA ALA A 326 -24.47 -2.15 -0.73
C ALA A 326 -22.96 -1.86 -0.64
N PHE A 327 -22.36 -1.37 -1.72
CA PHE A 327 -20.96 -0.96 -1.77
C PHE A 327 -20.67 0.19 -0.78
N GLN A 328 -21.48 1.23 -0.75
CA GLN A 328 -21.31 2.36 0.17
C GLN A 328 -21.40 1.90 1.63
N LYS A 329 -22.35 1.01 1.96
CA LYS A 329 -22.43 0.37 3.29
C LYS A 329 -21.16 -0.41 3.62
N LEU A 330 -20.66 -1.23 2.69
CA LEU A 330 -19.44 -2.00 2.86
C LEU A 330 -18.24 -1.08 3.16
N VAL A 331 -18.08 0.00 2.40
CA VAL A 331 -17.00 0.98 2.62
C VAL A 331 -17.13 1.69 3.97
N ILE A 332 -18.34 2.16 4.32
CA ILE A 332 -18.59 2.82 5.62
C ILE A 332 -18.19 1.90 6.78
N GLN A 333 -18.65 0.64 6.76
CA GLN A 333 -18.34 -0.30 7.84
C GLN A 333 -16.84 -0.68 7.86
N GLY A 334 -16.21 -0.82 6.70
CA GLY A 334 -14.77 -1.04 6.59
C GLY A 334 -13.95 0.11 7.20
N VAL A 335 -14.33 1.35 6.91
CA VAL A 335 -13.70 2.54 7.51
C VAL A 335 -13.91 2.56 9.02
N ARG A 336 -15.15 2.34 9.51
CA ARG A 336 -15.46 2.29 10.96
C ARG A 336 -14.62 1.21 11.67
N SER A 337 -14.47 0.05 11.05
CA SER A 337 -13.69 -1.06 11.58
C SER A 337 -12.19 -0.71 11.61
N ALA A 338 -11.63 -0.14 10.54
CA ALA A 338 -10.25 0.32 10.50
C ALA A 338 -9.96 1.43 11.55
N MET A 339 -10.93 2.32 11.80
CA MET A 339 -10.84 3.34 12.86
C MET A 339 -10.91 2.75 14.28
N GLY A 340 -11.32 1.48 14.43
CA GLY A 340 -11.56 0.85 15.74
C GLY A 340 -12.86 1.28 16.40
N LEU A 341 -13.83 1.78 15.65
CA LEU A 341 -15.18 2.10 16.14
C LEU A 341 -16.09 0.87 16.23
N THR A 342 -15.71 -0.20 15.59
CA THR A 342 -16.30 -1.54 15.69
C THR A 342 -15.19 -2.57 15.83
N PRO A 343 -15.47 -3.80 16.31
CA PRO A 343 -14.47 -4.86 16.32
C PRO A 343 -13.86 -5.04 14.93
N PHE A 344 -12.56 -5.34 14.88
CA PHE A 344 -11.81 -5.39 13.63
C PHE A 344 -11.38 -6.82 13.30
N CYS A 345 -11.67 -7.27 12.07
CA CYS A 345 -11.16 -8.52 11.49
C CYS A 345 -11.39 -9.73 12.41
N THR A 346 -12.53 -9.80 13.06
CA THR A 346 -12.90 -10.87 14.00
C THR A 346 -13.37 -12.11 13.26
N GLU A 347 -13.09 -13.29 13.82
CA GLU A 347 -13.61 -14.56 13.31
C GLU A 347 -15.13 -14.69 13.48
#